data_744e790c6bf5d4bf3450681eabf237b0
#
_entry.id   744e790c6bf5d4bf3450681eabf237b0
#
_cell.length_a   1.000
_cell.length_b   1.000
_cell.length_c   1.000
_cell.angle_alpha   90.00
_cell.angle_beta   90.00
_cell.angle_gamma   90.00
#
_symmetry.space_group_name_H-M   'P 1'
#
loop_
_entity.id
_entity.type
_entity.pdbx_description
1 polymer ?
#
loop_
_entity_poly.entity_id
_entity_poly.type
_entity_poly.pdbx_seq_one_letter_code
_entity_poly.pdbx_strand_id
1 'polypeptide(L)'
;IKNKTFPNDFKGSSLEFVLSCIAEQKQVFVGVAHPFYWKPKLRIPDIYENQNNKIAFGQFLENCINAKTEEQVVKEIVKLDELKIKGLGPAVASILYFLHPTWFPPFNTAILNGFNFLFKDKKKLGSWTEYLKIRETLIETNNKHKSELSNDLGAIAGLCFEIGTQKMLIGNDEYLSEEERNKFEKNILKRQKEIQEEKLAENLHNEMQ
;
A
#
# COMPACT_ATOMS: atom_id res chain seq x y z
N ILE A 1 -20.98 -2.87 -3.89
CA ILE A 1 -21.21 -1.43 -3.68
C ILE A 1 -22.29 -0.93 -4.64
N LYS A 2 -22.04 -1.01 -5.94
CA LYS A 2 -22.95 -0.54 -7.01
C LYS A 2 -24.36 -1.15 -6.91
N ASN A 3 -24.46 -2.44 -6.64
CA ASN A 3 -25.72 -3.18 -6.53
C ASN A 3 -26.32 -3.18 -5.12
N LYS A 4 -25.83 -2.32 -4.22
CA LYS A 4 -26.26 -2.29 -2.79
C LYS A 4 -26.03 -3.62 -2.05
N THR A 5 -25.09 -4.44 -2.51
CA THR A 5 -24.80 -5.75 -1.90
C THR A 5 -23.82 -5.65 -0.74
N PHE A 6 -23.17 -4.49 -0.56
CA PHE A 6 -22.33 -4.23 0.60
C PHE A 6 -23.17 -3.65 1.75
N PRO A 7 -22.89 -4.07 3.01
CA PRO A 7 -23.43 -3.40 4.18
C PRO A 7 -22.91 -1.95 4.26
N ASN A 8 -23.43 -1.16 5.19
CA ASN A 8 -23.02 0.25 5.39
C ASN A 8 -21.57 0.43 5.82
N ASP A 9 -20.84 -0.66 5.99
CA ASP A 9 -19.45 -0.72 6.33
C ASP A 9 -18.79 -1.84 5.51
N PHE A 10 -17.49 -1.76 5.30
CA PHE A 10 -16.65 -2.84 4.81
C PHE A 10 -16.67 -4.04 5.78
N LYS A 11 -16.80 -3.77 7.07
CA LYS A 11 -16.83 -4.76 8.13
C LYS A 11 -18.03 -5.70 7.98
N GLY A 12 -17.75 -7.02 8.04
CA GLY A 12 -18.76 -8.06 7.84
C GLY A 12 -19.08 -8.36 6.36
N SER A 13 -18.44 -7.67 5.42
CA SER A 13 -18.61 -7.94 3.99
C SER A 13 -17.84 -9.20 3.54
N SER A 14 -18.25 -9.78 2.41
CA SER A 14 -17.48 -10.85 1.75
C SER A 14 -16.07 -10.41 1.36
N LEU A 15 -15.87 -9.12 1.08
CA LEU A 15 -14.56 -8.57 0.79
C LEU A 15 -13.66 -8.56 2.04
N GLU A 16 -14.19 -8.22 3.21
CA GLU A 16 -13.45 -8.34 4.47
C GLU A 16 -13.04 -9.78 4.73
N PHE A 17 -13.95 -10.73 4.52
CA PHE A 17 -13.64 -12.14 4.66
C PHE A 17 -12.48 -12.59 3.76
N VAL A 18 -12.54 -12.26 2.46
CA VAL A 18 -11.45 -12.58 1.52
C VAL A 18 -10.12 -11.95 1.95
N LEU A 19 -10.12 -10.67 2.33
CA LEU A 19 -8.92 -9.99 2.79
C LEU A 19 -8.38 -10.57 4.10
N SER A 20 -9.26 -11.04 4.98
CA SER A 20 -8.85 -11.71 6.21
C SER A 20 -8.19 -13.05 5.92
N CYS A 21 -8.78 -13.88 5.07
CA CYS A 21 -8.16 -15.15 4.63
C CYS A 21 -6.76 -14.93 4.04
N ILE A 22 -6.58 -13.90 3.21
CA ILE A 22 -5.28 -13.55 2.65
C ILE A 22 -4.31 -13.08 3.75
N ALA A 23 -4.77 -12.24 4.67
CA ALA A 23 -3.94 -11.66 5.72
C ALA A 23 -3.50 -12.67 6.78
N GLU A 24 -4.24 -13.78 6.94
CA GLU A 24 -3.92 -14.87 7.85
C GLU A 24 -2.80 -15.77 7.33
N GLN A 25 -2.48 -15.72 6.02
CA GLN A 25 -1.40 -16.50 5.41
C GLN A 25 -0.01 -15.94 5.75
N LYS A 26 0.25 -15.68 7.02
CA LYS A 26 1.49 -15.07 7.51
C LYS A 26 2.74 -15.90 7.16
N GLN A 27 2.63 -17.22 7.15
CA GLN A 27 3.74 -18.13 6.85
C GLN A 27 4.17 -18.07 5.38
N VAL A 28 3.25 -17.78 4.47
CA VAL A 28 3.53 -17.66 3.03
C VAL A 28 4.18 -16.32 2.70
N PHE A 29 3.90 -15.29 3.52
CA PHE A 29 4.29 -13.90 3.26
C PHE A 29 5.23 -13.35 4.32
N VAL A 30 6.15 -14.18 4.81
CA VAL A 30 7.14 -13.79 5.83
C VAL A 30 8.25 -12.95 5.19
N GLY A 31 8.57 -11.83 5.83
CA GLY A 31 9.80 -11.05 5.63
C GLY A 31 9.60 -9.73 4.90
N VAL A 32 9.48 -9.73 3.60
CA VAL A 32 9.47 -8.48 2.80
C VAL A 32 8.08 -7.83 2.77
N ALA A 33 8.04 -6.51 2.56
CA ALA A 33 6.81 -5.77 2.30
C ALA A 33 5.96 -6.46 1.24
N HIS A 34 4.95 -7.17 1.69
CA HIS A 34 4.09 -7.94 0.79
C HIS A 34 2.84 -7.12 0.44
N PRO A 35 2.32 -7.18 -0.81
CA PRO A 35 1.13 -6.45 -1.22
C PRO A 35 -0.08 -6.62 -0.31
N PHE A 36 -0.23 -7.76 0.35
CA PHE A 36 -1.33 -8.02 1.28
C PHE A 36 -1.23 -7.27 2.61
N TYR A 37 -0.06 -6.75 2.98
CA TYR A 37 0.06 -5.79 4.07
C TYR A 37 -0.45 -4.41 3.70
N TRP A 38 -0.59 -4.12 2.41
CA TRP A 38 -1.07 -2.86 1.87
C TRP A 38 -2.58 -2.85 1.68
N LYS A 39 -3.30 -3.33 2.68
CA LYS A 39 -4.75 -3.40 2.65
C LYS A 39 -5.34 -2.06 2.20
N PRO A 40 -6.20 -2.06 1.18
CA PRO A 40 -6.87 -0.83 0.78
C PRO A 40 -7.69 -0.28 1.94
N LYS A 41 -7.62 1.02 2.15
CA LYS A 41 -8.45 1.70 3.14
C LYS A 41 -9.88 1.80 2.60
N LEU A 42 -10.70 0.80 2.87
CA LEU A 42 -12.09 0.75 2.38
C LEU A 42 -13.12 1.23 3.42
N ARG A 43 -12.70 1.48 4.66
CA ARG A 43 -13.60 2.03 5.68
C ARG A 43 -13.70 3.54 5.52
N ILE A 44 -14.52 3.98 4.57
CA ILE A 44 -14.74 5.37 4.22
C ILE A 44 -16.25 5.64 4.34
N PRO A 45 -16.73 6.23 5.44
CA PRO A 45 -18.16 6.42 5.67
C PRO A 45 -18.88 7.09 4.51
N ASP A 46 -18.30 8.13 3.92
CA ASP A 46 -18.88 8.86 2.79
C ASP A 46 -19.17 7.98 1.56
N ILE A 47 -18.51 6.83 1.40
CA ILE A 47 -18.82 5.87 0.33
C ILE A 47 -20.06 5.05 0.70
N TYR A 48 -20.21 4.66 1.96
CA TYR A 48 -21.26 3.72 2.36
C TYR A 48 -22.56 4.42 2.76
N GLU A 49 -22.47 5.59 3.34
CA GLU A 49 -23.60 6.37 3.83
C GLU A 49 -24.24 7.26 2.75
N ASN A 50 -23.46 7.66 1.75
CA ASN A 50 -23.93 8.45 0.62
C ASN A 50 -24.14 7.58 -0.62
N GLN A 51 -25.40 7.46 -1.07
CA GLN A 51 -25.74 6.60 -2.21
C GLN A 51 -25.09 7.03 -3.52
N ASN A 52 -24.94 8.34 -3.77
CA ASN A 52 -24.30 8.82 -4.99
C ASN A 52 -22.80 8.51 -4.99
N ASN A 53 -22.12 8.70 -3.86
CA ASN A 53 -20.72 8.36 -3.68
C ASN A 53 -20.49 6.84 -3.80
N LYS A 54 -21.40 6.03 -3.26
CA LYS A 54 -21.38 4.57 -3.39
C LYS A 54 -21.44 4.14 -4.87
N ILE A 55 -22.36 4.72 -5.64
CA ILE A 55 -22.52 4.44 -7.07
C ILE A 55 -21.28 4.90 -7.83
N ALA A 56 -20.80 6.11 -7.58
CA ALA A 56 -19.62 6.67 -8.24
C ALA A 56 -18.36 5.83 -7.99
N PHE A 57 -18.14 5.41 -6.75
CA PHE A 57 -17.01 4.54 -6.42
C PHE A 57 -17.15 3.15 -7.05
N GLY A 58 -18.34 2.58 -7.07
CA GLY A 58 -18.61 1.31 -7.77
C GLY A 58 -18.36 1.43 -9.27
N GLN A 59 -18.77 2.51 -9.91
CA GLN A 59 -18.50 2.77 -11.32
C GLN A 59 -17.00 2.95 -11.60
N PHE A 60 -16.29 3.68 -10.72
CA PHE A 60 -14.83 3.80 -10.78
C PHE A 60 -14.16 2.43 -10.79
N LEU A 61 -14.51 1.55 -9.84
CA LEU A 61 -13.93 0.20 -9.79
C LEU A 61 -14.24 -0.61 -11.05
N GLU A 62 -15.48 -0.57 -11.53
CA GLU A 62 -15.88 -1.28 -12.75
C GLU A 62 -15.10 -0.79 -13.97
N ASN A 63 -14.95 0.52 -14.12
CA ASN A 63 -14.19 1.12 -15.22
C ASN A 63 -12.69 0.75 -15.11
N CYS A 64 -12.12 0.76 -13.91
CA CYS A 64 -10.72 0.35 -13.70
C CYS A 64 -10.50 -1.15 -14.01
N ILE A 65 -11.42 -2.03 -13.63
CA ILE A 65 -11.34 -3.47 -13.94
C ILE A 65 -11.36 -3.71 -15.45
N ASN A 66 -12.18 -2.95 -16.19
CA ASN A 66 -12.36 -3.11 -17.63
C ASN A 66 -11.36 -2.31 -18.47
N ALA A 67 -10.53 -1.46 -17.85
CA ALA A 67 -9.54 -0.65 -18.53
C ALA A 67 -8.52 -1.51 -19.29
N LYS A 68 -8.20 -1.08 -20.50
CA LYS A 68 -7.21 -1.74 -21.38
C LYS A 68 -5.91 -0.96 -21.48
N THR A 69 -5.91 0.28 -21.06
CA THR A 69 -4.73 1.15 -21.04
C THR A 69 -4.65 1.91 -19.73
N GLU A 70 -3.44 2.32 -19.41
CA GLU A 70 -3.10 3.12 -18.25
C GLU A 70 -3.86 4.46 -18.24
N GLU A 71 -3.95 5.12 -19.39
CA GLU A 71 -4.61 6.42 -19.53
C GLU A 71 -6.11 6.34 -19.19
N GLN A 72 -6.74 5.20 -19.45
CA GLN A 72 -8.14 4.98 -19.07
C GLN A 72 -8.29 5.01 -17.55
N VAL A 73 -7.40 4.34 -16.83
CA VAL A 73 -7.43 4.34 -15.36
C VAL A 73 -7.10 5.71 -14.79
N VAL A 74 -6.10 6.41 -15.35
CA VAL A 74 -5.74 7.78 -14.92
C VAL A 74 -6.94 8.74 -15.10
N LYS A 75 -7.67 8.64 -16.21
CA LYS A 75 -8.90 9.43 -16.40
C LYS A 75 -9.96 9.14 -15.33
N GLU A 76 -10.13 7.88 -14.95
CA GLU A 76 -11.09 7.53 -13.89
C GLU A 76 -10.62 8.04 -12.50
N ILE A 77 -9.32 8.04 -12.22
CA ILE A 77 -8.76 8.65 -11.01
C ILE A 77 -9.09 10.16 -10.97
N VAL A 78 -8.88 10.87 -12.07
CA VAL A 78 -9.17 12.32 -12.15
C VAL A 78 -10.65 12.58 -11.90
N LYS A 79 -11.55 11.82 -12.56
CA LYS A 79 -13.00 11.93 -12.33
C LYS A 79 -13.40 11.65 -10.87
N LEU A 80 -12.77 10.66 -10.26
CA LEU A 80 -13.03 10.33 -8.86
C LEU A 80 -12.56 11.45 -7.91
N ASP A 81 -11.38 12.03 -8.19
CA ASP A 81 -10.86 13.15 -7.39
C ASP A 81 -11.74 14.41 -7.50
N GLU A 82 -12.33 14.68 -8.67
CA GLU A 82 -13.26 15.80 -8.88
C GLU A 82 -14.49 15.74 -7.97
N LEU A 83 -14.93 14.55 -7.59
CA LEU A 83 -16.07 14.37 -6.68
C LEU A 83 -15.78 14.76 -5.24
N LYS A 84 -14.52 14.97 -4.87
CA LYS A 84 -14.07 15.38 -3.53
C LYS A 84 -14.69 14.57 -2.38
N ILE A 85 -14.84 13.26 -2.59
CA ILE A 85 -15.40 12.35 -1.58
C ILE A 85 -14.46 12.31 -0.37
N LYS A 86 -14.96 12.70 0.80
CA LYS A 86 -14.17 12.80 2.00
C LYS A 86 -13.55 11.46 2.41
N GLY A 87 -12.25 11.45 2.63
CA GLY A 87 -11.48 10.25 3.01
C GLY A 87 -11.14 9.31 1.84
N LEU A 88 -11.65 9.56 0.65
CA LEU A 88 -11.34 8.80 -0.55
C LEU A 88 -10.16 9.46 -1.30
N GLY A 89 -8.98 9.03 -0.98
CA GLY A 89 -7.75 9.51 -1.58
C GLY A 89 -6.84 8.34 -2.00
N PRO A 90 -5.57 8.62 -2.33
CA PRO A 90 -4.63 7.59 -2.82
C PRO A 90 -4.40 6.40 -1.88
N ALA A 91 -4.86 6.47 -0.63
CA ALA A 91 -4.82 5.32 0.27
C ALA A 91 -5.60 4.09 -0.25
N VAL A 92 -6.50 4.27 -1.22
CA VAL A 92 -7.19 3.17 -1.92
C VAL A 92 -6.44 2.69 -3.17
N ALA A 93 -5.33 3.31 -3.53
CA ALA A 93 -4.55 2.95 -4.73
C ALA A 93 -4.00 1.52 -4.69
N SER A 94 -3.92 0.89 -3.52
CA SER A 94 -3.60 -0.53 -3.43
C SER A 94 -4.59 -1.42 -4.20
N ILE A 95 -5.84 -1.00 -4.37
CA ILE A 95 -6.80 -1.69 -5.24
C ILE A 95 -6.32 -1.64 -6.69
N LEU A 96 -5.84 -0.48 -7.12
CA LEU A 96 -5.31 -0.31 -8.49
C LEU A 96 -4.07 -1.17 -8.73
N TYR A 97 -3.22 -1.32 -7.71
CA TYR A 97 -2.08 -2.23 -7.78
C TYR A 97 -2.53 -3.69 -7.99
N PHE A 98 -3.55 -4.17 -7.28
CA PHE A 98 -4.06 -5.52 -7.49
C PHE A 98 -4.70 -5.73 -8.87
N LEU A 99 -5.28 -4.69 -9.45
CA LEU A 99 -5.86 -4.74 -10.78
C LEU A 99 -4.82 -4.59 -11.90
N HIS A 100 -3.85 -3.70 -11.70
CA HIS A 100 -2.87 -3.28 -12.71
C HIS A 100 -1.48 -3.07 -12.08
N PRO A 101 -0.80 -4.14 -11.64
CA PRO A 101 0.42 -4.06 -10.86
C PRO A 101 1.61 -3.42 -11.61
N THR A 102 1.58 -3.41 -12.93
CA THR A 102 2.60 -2.77 -13.78
C THR A 102 2.36 -1.30 -14.00
N TRP A 103 1.15 -0.79 -13.72
CA TRP A 103 0.77 0.60 -13.96
C TRP A 103 0.67 1.42 -12.69
N PHE A 104 0.25 0.81 -11.58
CA PHE A 104 -0.04 1.52 -10.34
C PHE A 104 0.65 0.85 -9.15
N PRO A 105 1.51 1.58 -8.41
CA PRO A 105 2.09 1.07 -7.17
C PRO A 105 1.04 1.10 -6.06
N PRO A 106 1.15 0.20 -5.07
CA PRO A 106 0.40 0.36 -3.82
C PRO A 106 0.86 1.64 -3.12
N PHE A 107 0.01 2.18 -2.23
CA PHE A 107 0.29 3.46 -1.60
C PHE A 107 -0.21 3.51 -0.16
N ASN A 108 0.66 3.93 0.74
CA ASN A 108 0.36 4.20 2.15
C ASN A 108 1.39 5.17 2.74
N THR A 109 1.23 5.53 3.99
CA THR A 109 2.14 6.46 4.68
C THR A 109 3.59 5.95 4.71
N ALA A 110 3.81 4.66 4.92
CA ALA A 110 5.17 4.10 4.95
C ALA A 110 5.83 4.18 3.58
N ILE A 111 5.13 3.82 2.51
CA ILE A 111 5.63 3.93 1.13
C ILE A 111 5.96 5.39 0.79
N LEU A 112 5.07 6.33 1.16
CA LEU A 112 5.31 7.75 0.97
C LEU A 112 6.56 8.24 1.72
N ASN A 113 6.74 7.84 2.98
CA ASN A 113 7.91 8.22 3.76
C ASN A 113 9.21 7.70 3.14
N GLY A 114 9.22 6.44 2.70
CA GLY A 114 10.36 5.86 2.00
C GLY A 114 10.63 6.52 0.66
N PHE A 115 9.58 6.83 -0.10
CA PHE A 115 9.72 7.62 -1.34
C PHE A 115 10.36 8.98 -1.07
N ASN A 116 9.83 9.74 -0.12
CA ASN A 116 10.35 11.06 0.22
C ASN A 116 11.82 11.00 0.68
N PHE A 117 12.19 9.94 1.39
CA PHE A 117 13.57 9.71 1.81
C PHE A 117 14.48 9.41 0.60
N LEU A 118 14.11 8.45 -0.24
CA LEU A 118 14.89 8.02 -1.39
C LEU A 118 15.10 9.11 -2.43
N PHE A 119 14.04 9.83 -2.75
CA PHE A 119 14.03 10.83 -3.82
C PHE A 119 14.25 12.26 -3.30
N LYS A 120 14.53 12.42 -1.98
CA LYS A 120 14.73 13.72 -1.32
C LYS A 120 13.57 14.68 -1.60
N ASP A 121 12.35 14.16 -1.57
CA ASP A 121 11.10 14.86 -1.86
C ASP A 121 10.28 15.11 -0.59
N LYS A 122 9.22 15.93 -0.68
CA LYS A 122 8.31 16.27 0.41
C LYS A 122 6.84 16.11 -0.01
N LYS A 123 6.56 15.05 -0.77
CA LYS A 123 5.19 14.73 -1.18
C LYS A 123 4.30 14.47 0.02
N LYS A 124 3.01 14.75 -0.13
CA LYS A 124 2.00 14.60 0.93
C LYS A 124 1.01 13.48 0.59
N LEU A 125 0.54 12.80 1.63
CA LEU A 125 -0.56 11.85 1.52
C LEU A 125 -1.88 12.62 1.29
N GLY A 126 -2.79 12.03 0.51
CA GLY A 126 -4.15 12.54 0.34
C GLY A 126 -4.42 13.27 -0.97
N SER A 127 -3.42 13.53 -1.78
CA SER A 127 -3.57 14.12 -3.12
C SER A 127 -3.34 13.09 -4.22
N TRP A 128 -4.34 12.88 -5.06
CA TRP A 128 -4.19 12.05 -6.26
C TRP A 128 -3.17 12.60 -7.23
N THR A 129 -3.08 13.92 -7.38
CA THR A 129 -2.05 14.57 -8.21
C THR A 129 -0.64 14.25 -7.71
N GLU A 130 -0.40 14.28 -6.40
CA GLU A 130 0.89 13.90 -5.82
C GLU A 130 1.17 12.41 -6.01
N TYR A 131 0.16 11.55 -5.83
CA TYR A 131 0.27 10.12 -6.08
C TYR A 131 0.66 9.82 -7.54
N LEU A 132 0.05 10.47 -8.51
CA LEU A 132 0.39 10.26 -9.93
C LEU A 132 1.84 10.67 -10.24
N LYS A 133 2.35 11.76 -9.65
CA LYS A 133 3.76 12.13 -9.77
C LYS A 133 4.71 11.11 -9.13
N ILE A 134 4.37 10.61 -7.93
CA ILE A 134 5.11 9.53 -7.27
C ILE A 134 5.14 8.29 -8.15
N ARG A 135 4.00 7.92 -8.70
CA ARG A 135 3.85 6.80 -9.60
C ARG A 135 4.78 6.91 -10.82
N GLU A 136 4.81 8.07 -11.47
CA GLU A 136 5.70 8.31 -12.63
C GLU A 136 7.16 8.09 -12.26
N THR A 137 7.61 8.68 -11.15
CA THR A 137 8.99 8.48 -10.65
C THR A 137 9.29 7.03 -10.34
N LEU A 138 8.35 6.29 -9.72
CA LEU A 138 8.52 4.87 -9.41
C LEU A 138 8.58 4.02 -10.69
N ILE A 139 7.77 4.30 -11.70
CA ILE A 139 7.80 3.62 -13.01
C ILE A 139 9.15 3.85 -13.70
N GLU A 140 9.60 5.10 -13.77
CA GLU A 140 10.89 5.43 -14.39
C GLU A 140 12.05 4.73 -13.69
N THR A 141 12.05 4.73 -12.35
CA THR A 141 13.07 4.07 -11.55
C THR A 141 13.02 2.56 -11.72
N ASN A 142 11.83 1.96 -11.66
CA ASN A 142 11.65 0.53 -11.87
C ASN A 142 12.17 0.08 -13.25
N ASN A 143 11.89 0.88 -14.29
CA ASN A 143 12.35 0.58 -15.64
C ASN A 143 13.87 0.67 -15.78
N LYS A 144 14.54 1.60 -15.09
CA LYS A 144 15.99 1.72 -15.07
C LYS A 144 16.67 0.52 -14.37
N HIS A 145 16.01 -0.05 -13.37
CA HIS A 145 16.53 -1.14 -12.54
C HIS A 145 15.74 -2.45 -12.72
N LYS A 146 15.23 -2.68 -13.90
CA LYS A 146 14.34 -3.81 -14.20
C LYS A 146 15.01 -5.17 -14.02
N SER A 147 16.33 -5.24 -14.09
CA SER A 147 17.11 -6.46 -13.82
C SER A 147 17.18 -6.82 -12.34
N GLU A 148 17.09 -5.82 -11.45
CA GLU A 148 17.22 -5.98 -10.00
C GLU A 148 15.83 -5.98 -9.30
N LEU A 149 14.84 -5.36 -9.93
CA LEU A 149 13.48 -5.22 -9.43
C LEU A 149 12.51 -6.17 -10.16
N SER A 150 11.27 -6.19 -9.75
CA SER A 150 10.22 -6.97 -10.41
C SER A 150 9.70 -6.29 -11.70
N ASN A 151 8.98 -7.07 -12.51
CA ASN A 151 8.30 -6.53 -13.70
C ASN A 151 7.12 -5.62 -13.34
N ASP A 152 6.59 -5.74 -12.13
CA ASP A 152 5.55 -4.88 -11.58
C ASP A 152 6.14 -3.83 -10.62
N LEU A 153 5.29 -2.99 -10.06
CA LEU A 153 5.71 -1.93 -9.14
C LEU A 153 5.74 -2.39 -7.66
N GLY A 154 5.62 -3.69 -7.41
CA GLY A 154 5.60 -4.26 -6.07
C GLY A 154 6.96 -4.18 -5.38
N ALA A 155 8.05 -4.56 -6.07
CA ALA A 155 9.39 -4.56 -5.48
C ALA A 155 9.87 -3.15 -5.11
N ILE A 156 9.73 -2.17 -6.01
CA ILE A 156 10.11 -0.79 -5.71
C ILE A 156 9.24 -0.16 -4.62
N ALA A 157 7.95 -0.44 -4.61
CA ALA A 157 7.07 0.02 -3.52
C ALA A 157 7.41 -0.69 -2.19
N GLY A 158 7.78 -1.97 -2.25
CA GLY A 158 8.30 -2.72 -1.12
C GLY A 158 9.57 -2.12 -0.53
N LEU A 159 10.52 -1.76 -1.38
CA LEU A 159 11.73 -1.04 -0.97
C LEU A 159 11.37 0.27 -0.25
N CYS A 160 10.49 1.08 -0.84
CA CYS A 160 10.00 2.30 -0.18
C CYS A 160 9.34 1.99 1.18
N PHE A 161 8.56 0.92 1.27
CA PHE A 161 7.91 0.51 2.52
C PHE A 161 8.92 0.14 3.60
N GLU A 162 9.93 -0.67 3.28
CA GLU A 162 10.96 -1.10 4.25
C GLU A 162 11.79 0.09 4.77
N ILE A 163 12.12 1.04 3.88
CA ILE A 163 12.79 2.28 4.26
C ILE A 163 11.88 3.17 5.11
N GLY A 164 10.66 3.40 4.66
CA GLY A 164 9.71 4.26 5.36
C GLY A 164 9.22 3.72 6.71
N THR A 165 9.37 2.41 6.94
CA THR A 165 9.16 1.75 8.23
C THR A 165 10.45 1.63 9.05
N GLN A 166 11.56 2.13 8.54
CA GLN A 166 12.87 2.05 9.18
C GLN A 166 13.34 0.60 9.43
N LYS A 167 12.98 -0.33 8.56
CA LYS A 167 13.45 -1.71 8.59
C LYS A 167 14.69 -1.93 7.72
N MET A 168 14.95 -1.01 6.81
CA MET A 168 16.12 -1.01 5.93
C MET A 168 16.79 0.35 5.99
N LEU A 169 18.10 0.34 6.20
CA LEU A 169 18.99 1.50 6.05
C LEU A 169 19.48 1.57 4.62
N ILE A 170 19.52 2.79 4.08
CA ILE A 170 20.16 3.04 2.79
C ILE A 170 21.34 3.95 2.98
N GLY A 171 22.46 3.51 2.45
CA GLY A 171 23.63 4.35 2.20
C GLY A 171 24.59 4.50 3.36
N ASN A 172 25.69 5.15 3.03
CA ASN A 172 26.74 5.52 3.95
C ASN A 172 26.23 6.55 4.97
N ASP A 173 26.89 6.59 6.08
CA ASP A 173 26.64 7.40 7.27
C ASP A 173 26.35 8.89 7.05
N GLU A 174 26.57 9.43 5.86
CA GLU A 174 26.44 10.83 5.50
C GLU A 174 24.97 11.35 5.43
N TYR A 175 23.98 10.45 5.38
CA TYR A 175 22.58 10.85 5.15
C TYR A 175 21.66 10.80 6.38
N LEU A 176 22.14 10.22 7.48
CA LEU A 176 21.40 10.15 8.73
C LEU A 176 22.12 10.93 9.83
N SER A 177 21.38 11.75 10.54
CA SER A 177 21.87 12.33 11.80
C SER A 177 22.10 11.19 12.82
N GLU A 178 22.96 11.43 13.80
CA GLU A 178 23.24 10.47 14.88
C GLU A 178 21.96 10.08 15.64
N GLU A 179 21.04 11.03 15.79
CA GLU A 179 19.74 10.81 16.44
C GLU A 179 18.83 9.89 15.61
N GLU A 180 18.78 10.07 14.28
CA GLU A 180 18.04 9.21 13.36
C GLU A 180 18.62 7.78 13.31
N ARG A 181 19.95 7.67 13.35
CA ARG A 181 20.64 6.37 13.42
C ARG A 181 20.32 5.63 14.70
N ASN A 182 20.44 6.28 15.85
CA ASN A 182 20.12 5.69 17.15
C ASN A 182 18.66 5.25 17.26
N LYS A 183 17.74 6.02 16.69
CA LYS A 183 16.32 5.67 16.62
C LYS A 183 16.08 4.45 15.74
N PHE A 184 16.78 4.36 14.63
CA PHE A 184 16.72 3.25 13.71
C PHE A 184 17.24 1.96 14.33
N GLU A 185 18.42 2.00 14.96
CA GLU A 185 19.00 0.84 15.67
C GLU A 185 18.08 0.31 16.78
N LYS A 186 17.46 1.22 17.54
CA LYS A 186 16.46 0.82 18.54
C LYS A 186 15.25 0.12 17.91
N ASN A 187 14.79 0.57 16.77
CA ASN A 187 13.66 -0.05 16.06
C ASN A 187 14.03 -1.43 15.51
N ILE A 188 15.24 -1.60 14.97
CA ILE A 188 15.74 -2.91 14.53
C ILE A 188 15.81 -3.88 15.71
N LEU A 189 16.44 -3.49 16.81
CA LEU A 189 16.58 -4.32 18.01
C LEU A 189 15.22 -4.72 18.58
N LYS A 190 14.26 -3.80 18.61
CA LYS A 190 12.90 -4.08 19.03
C LYS A 190 12.25 -5.13 18.11
N ARG A 191 12.37 -4.96 16.79
CA ARG A 191 11.80 -5.87 15.81
C ARG A 191 12.42 -7.27 15.86
N GLN A 192 13.74 -7.35 16.07
CA GLN A 192 14.43 -8.62 16.23
C GLN A 192 13.93 -9.39 17.47
N LYS A 193 13.69 -8.68 18.58
CA LYS A 193 13.09 -9.28 19.78
C LYS A 193 11.67 -9.81 19.53
N GLU A 194 10.82 -9.00 18.88
CA GLU A 194 9.46 -9.42 18.52
C GLU A 194 9.46 -10.69 17.66
N ILE A 195 10.36 -10.78 16.66
CA ILE A 195 10.51 -11.97 15.81
C ILE A 195 10.97 -13.18 16.61
N GLN A 196 11.90 -13.00 17.56
CA GLN A 196 12.35 -14.08 18.41
C GLN A 196 11.25 -14.59 19.34
N GLU A 197 10.47 -13.68 19.91
CA GLU A 197 9.32 -14.01 20.76
C GLU A 197 8.23 -14.73 19.97
N GLU A 198 7.91 -14.27 18.76
CA GLU A 198 6.96 -14.94 17.87
C GLU A 198 7.42 -16.37 17.53
N LYS A 199 8.70 -16.56 17.18
CA LYS A 199 9.26 -17.91 16.89
C LYS A 199 9.25 -18.82 18.10
N LEU A 200 9.55 -18.28 19.28
CA LEU A 200 9.51 -19.06 20.52
C LEU A 200 8.08 -19.49 20.84
N ALA A 201 7.11 -18.61 20.67
CA ALA A 201 5.70 -18.92 20.90
C ALA A 201 5.18 -19.97 19.89
N GLU A 202 5.60 -19.90 18.62
CA GLU A 202 5.26 -20.90 17.60
C GLU A 202 5.87 -22.28 17.94
N ASN A 203 7.12 -22.33 18.37
CA ASN A 203 7.78 -23.58 18.75
C ASN A 203 7.09 -24.24 19.96
N LEU A 204 6.78 -23.45 21.00
CA LEU A 204 6.04 -23.95 22.18
C LEU A 204 4.65 -24.48 21.81
N HIS A 205 3.96 -23.83 20.87
CA HIS A 205 2.66 -24.27 20.40
C HIS A 205 2.76 -25.61 19.64
N ASN A 206 3.79 -25.78 18.83
CA ASN A 206 4.03 -27.01 18.06
C ASN A 206 4.49 -28.19 18.96
N GLU A 207 5.15 -27.92 20.09
CA GLU A 207 5.54 -28.97 21.08
C GLU A 207 4.37 -29.45 21.97
N MET A 208 3.28 -28.67 22.01
CA MET A 208 2.08 -28.99 22.80
C MET A 208 0.98 -29.72 22.00
N GLN A 209 1.18 -29.93 20.71
CA GLN A 209 0.30 -30.73 19.82
C GLN A 209 0.86 -32.13 19.60
#